data_73d200ea641c1d6350cfb790a707bd7a
#
_entry.id   73d200ea641c1d6350cfb790a707bd7a
#
_cell.length_a   1.000
_cell.length_b   1.000
_cell.length_c   1.000
_cell.angle_alpha   90.00
_cell.angle_beta   90.00
_cell.angle_gamma   90.00
#
_symmetry.space_group_name_H-M   'P 1'
#
loop_
_entity.id
_entity.type
_entity.pdbx_description
1 polymer ?
#
loop_
_entity_poly.entity_id
_entity_poly.type
_entity_poly.pdbx_seq_one_letter_code
_entity_poly.pdbx_strand_id
1 'polypeptide(L)'
;TRGRIKNIVAPGDFLPAKPGSGDDAPGLACVNAIYFKSDWASAFTEGETRSHAFHTGPDAAGHAMLMHQRSMLKYAKDEHFQFLEIPYLGEDYCLQALLPVEVLPIQELLSQATPDALSNLSRQAVRQEVDVLLPTFELRTRVGLKGLLGRLGAESVFDSRRAELGRMIHARPDAERVYMGSMWQDAWIRLDEKGTEAAAATTSISFPLGCSAESISMPVSFHADHPFLFFIVHRPSQSLLFAGWITDPEQGAGPGTPSP
;
A
#
# COMPACT_ATOMS: atom_id res chain seq x y z
N THR A 1 -9.21 2.41 -13.64
CA THR A 1 -9.42 1.36 -12.61
C THR A 1 -10.05 0.09 -13.18
N ARG A 2 -10.28 0.02 -14.52
CA ARG A 2 -10.90 -1.13 -15.20
C ARG A 2 -12.17 -1.66 -14.50
N GLY A 3 -12.96 -0.75 -13.89
CA GLY A 3 -14.18 -1.09 -13.19
C GLY A 3 -14.00 -1.70 -11.78
N ARG A 4 -12.78 -1.74 -11.24
CA ARG A 4 -12.50 -2.23 -9.87
C ARG A 4 -12.98 -1.25 -8.80
N ILE A 5 -12.82 0.02 -9.06
CA ILE A 5 -13.34 1.08 -8.19
C ILE A 5 -14.61 1.61 -8.84
N LYS A 6 -15.77 1.30 -8.23
CA LYS A 6 -17.11 1.70 -8.66
C LYS A 6 -17.68 2.68 -7.64
N ASN A 7 -18.61 3.55 -8.09
CA ASN A 7 -19.33 4.50 -7.23
C ASN A 7 -18.39 5.39 -6.38
N ILE A 8 -17.37 5.92 -7.04
CA ILE A 8 -16.36 6.80 -6.41
C ILE A 8 -17.02 8.05 -5.81
N VAL A 9 -18.15 8.47 -6.36
CA VAL A 9 -18.89 9.66 -5.94
C VAL A 9 -20.33 9.26 -5.65
N ALA A 10 -20.80 9.61 -4.46
CA ALA A 10 -22.19 9.47 -4.07
C ALA A 10 -22.92 10.83 -4.13
N PRO A 11 -24.25 10.88 -4.33
CA PRO A 11 -25.00 12.13 -4.29
C PRO A 11 -24.77 12.97 -3.03
N GLY A 12 -24.52 12.31 -1.87
CA GLY A 12 -24.22 12.96 -0.60
C GLY A 12 -22.85 13.62 -0.53
N ASP A 13 -21.91 13.27 -1.41
CA ASP A 13 -20.57 13.87 -1.44
C ASP A 13 -20.58 15.33 -1.92
N PHE A 14 -21.67 15.77 -2.53
CA PHE A 14 -21.89 17.14 -3.04
C PHE A 14 -22.80 18.00 -2.18
N LEU A 15 -23.35 17.46 -1.09
CA LEU A 15 -24.25 18.22 -0.24
C LEU A 15 -23.44 19.18 0.65
N PRO A 16 -23.90 20.43 0.81
CA PRO A 16 -23.35 21.33 1.82
C PRO A 16 -23.48 20.68 3.20
N ALA A 17 -22.51 20.91 4.06
CA ALA A 17 -22.37 20.21 5.34
C ALA A 17 -23.59 20.37 6.28
N LYS A 18 -24.44 21.39 6.10
CA LYS A 18 -25.76 21.56 6.72
C LYS A 18 -26.62 22.49 5.86
N PRO A 19 -27.88 22.15 5.51
CA PRO A 19 -28.85 23.11 4.99
C PRO A 19 -29.06 24.21 6.01
N GLY A 20 -28.87 25.47 5.61
CA GLY A 20 -29.13 26.63 6.46
C GLY A 20 -27.94 27.14 7.29
N SER A 21 -26.73 26.64 7.09
CA SER A 21 -25.51 27.15 7.76
C SER A 21 -24.97 28.48 7.21
N GLY A 22 -25.62 29.05 6.20
CA GLY A 22 -25.14 30.28 5.53
C GLY A 22 -23.96 30.04 4.58
N ASP A 23 -23.50 28.82 4.43
CA ASP A 23 -22.45 28.37 3.53
C ASP A 23 -23.06 27.71 2.29
N ASP A 24 -23.93 28.45 1.59
CA ASP A 24 -24.59 27.96 0.36
C ASP A 24 -23.69 28.04 -0.90
N ALA A 25 -22.41 28.36 -0.72
CA ALA A 25 -21.48 28.38 -1.84
C ALA A 25 -21.27 26.94 -2.40
N PRO A 26 -21.29 26.76 -3.73
CA PRO A 26 -21.10 25.45 -4.35
C PRO A 26 -19.69 24.92 -4.05
N GLY A 27 -19.61 23.77 -3.39
CA GLY A 27 -18.37 23.08 -3.13
C GLY A 27 -17.93 22.22 -4.35
N LEU A 28 -16.63 22.20 -4.62
CA LEU A 28 -16.03 21.23 -5.52
C LEU A 28 -15.78 19.93 -4.75
N ALA A 29 -16.06 18.79 -5.38
CA ALA A 29 -15.62 17.49 -4.90
C ALA A 29 -14.46 17.01 -5.77
N CYS A 30 -13.34 16.70 -5.14
CA CYS A 30 -12.19 16.10 -5.82
C CYS A 30 -12.06 14.64 -5.43
N VAL A 31 -11.99 13.77 -6.42
CA VAL A 31 -11.86 12.33 -6.21
C VAL A 31 -10.65 11.81 -6.98
N ASN A 32 -9.79 11.12 -6.28
CA ASN A 32 -8.67 10.38 -6.86
C ASN A 32 -8.90 8.88 -6.68
N ALA A 33 -8.60 8.10 -7.71
CA ALA A 33 -8.67 6.64 -7.67
C ALA A 33 -7.33 6.05 -8.10
N ILE A 34 -6.68 5.35 -7.19
CA ILE A 34 -5.38 4.72 -7.42
C ILE A 34 -5.57 3.21 -7.59
N TYR A 35 -4.95 2.71 -8.64
CA TYR A 35 -4.94 1.30 -8.99
C TYR A 35 -3.56 0.94 -9.53
N PHE A 36 -3.00 -0.15 -9.04
CA PHE A 36 -1.74 -0.69 -9.53
C PHE A 36 -1.95 -2.13 -10.00
N LYS A 37 -1.31 -2.48 -11.12
CA LYS A 37 -1.30 -3.84 -11.67
C LYS A 37 0.05 -4.10 -12.30
N SER A 38 0.72 -5.14 -11.83
CA SER A 38 1.96 -5.66 -12.43
C SER A 38 2.18 -7.09 -11.97
N ASP A 39 2.73 -7.91 -12.84
CA ASP A 39 3.14 -9.28 -12.51
C ASP A 39 4.49 -9.25 -11.76
N TRP A 40 4.77 -10.25 -10.94
CA TRP A 40 6.08 -10.39 -10.33
C TRP A 40 7.16 -10.67 -11.40
N ALA A 41 8.40 -10.25 -11.17
CA ALA A 41 9.53 -10.66 -12.00
C ALA A 41 9.78 -12.18 -11.89
N SER A 42 9.50 -12.74 -10.71
CA SER A 42 9.48 -14.19 -10.45
C SER A 42 8.19 -14.48 -9.66
N ALA A 43 7.24 -15.17 -10.29
CA ALA A 43 5.96 -15.49 -9.67
C ALA A 43 6.12 -16.51 -8.53
N PHE A 44 5.23 -16.42 -7.56
CA PHE A 44 5.08 -17.47 -6.53
C PHE A 44 4.45 -18.73 -7.17
N THR A 45 4.74 -19.89 -6.61
CA THR A 45 4.19 -21.15 -7.09
C THR A 45 2.77 -21.35 -6.56
N GLU A 46 1.73 -21.24 -7.42
CA GLU A 46 0.32 -21.37 -7.01
C GLU A 46 0.06 -22.63 -6.18
N GLY A 47 0.70 -23.75 -6.54
CA GLY A 47 0.58 -25.02 -5.81
C GLY A 47 1.22 -25.04 -4.42
N GLU A 48 1.97 -24.02 -4.02
CA GLU A 48 2.67 -23.91 -2.73
C GLU A 48 2.04 -22.92 -1.77
N THR A 49 0.97 -22.24 -2.18
CA THR A 49 0.17 -21.39 -1.28
C THR A 49 -0.59 -22.30 -0.30
N ARG A 50 -0.37 -22.08 1.00
CA ARG A 50 -0.95 -22.88 2.09
C ARG A 50 -1.53 -21.98 3.18
N SER A 51 -2.47 -22.54 3.93
CA SER A 51 -2.93 -21.94 5.19
C SER A 51 -1.87 -22.10 6.27
N HIS A 52 -1.41 -20.99 6.81
CA HIS A 52 -0.46 -20.90 7.92
C HIS A 52 -1.07 -20.13 9.08
N ALA A 53 -0.54 -20.31 10.29
CA ALA A 53 -0.86 -19.43 11.40
C ALA A 53 -0.42 -17.99 11.06
N PHE A 54 -1.28 -17.02 11.38
CA PHE A 54 -0.98 -15.60 11.28
C PHE A 54 -1.29 -14.93 12.62
N HIS A 55 -0.27 -14.34 13.23
CA HIS A 55 -0.38 -13.68 14.52
C HIS A 55 -0.92 -12.25 14.32
N THR A 56 -2.20 -12.03 14.61
CA THR A 56 -2.82 -10.70 14.48
C THR A 56 -2.41 -9.73 15.60
N GLY A 57 -1.72 -10.23 16.61
CA GLY A 57 -1.18 -9.50 17.76
C GLY A 57 -0.40 -10.45 18.66
N PRO A 58 0.22 -9.94 19.75
CA PRO A 58 1.06 -10.75 20.64
C PRO A 58 0.37 -11.99 21.24
N ASP A 59 -0.93 -11.88 21.53
CA ASP A 59 -1.72 -12.94 22.17
C ASP A 59 -2.85 -13.47 21.25
N ALA A 60 -2.87 -13.08 19.98
CA ALA A 60 -3.93 -13.45 19.06
C ALA A 60 -3.36 -14.05 17.77
N ALA A 61 -3.88 -15.20 17.37
CA ALA A 61 -3.51 -15.86 16.13
C ALA A 61 -4.77 -16.28 15.35
N GLY A 62 -4.71 -16.10 14.05
CA GLY A 62 -5.65 -16.60 13.06
C GLY A 62 -4.93 -17.50 12.05
N HIS A 63 -5.50 -17.63 10.87
CA HIS A 63 -4.89 -18.30 9.73
C HIS A 63 -4.90 -17.35 8.53
N ALA A 64 -3.94 -17.51 7.65
CA ALA A 64 -3.90 -16.80 6.37
C ALA A 64 -3.33 -17.69 5.29
N MET A 65 -3.74 -17.44 4.04
CA MET A 65 -3.14 -18.09 2.88
C MET A 65 -1.82 -17.41 2.58
N LEU A 66 -0.71 -18.07 2.90
CA LEU A 66 0.64 -17.59 2.60
C LEU A 66 1.16 -18.26 1.33
N MET A 67 1.52 -17.45 0.36
CA MET A 67 2.21 -17.89 -0.85
C MET A 67 3.70 -18.03 -0.57
N HIS A 68 4.32 -19.02 -1.21
CA HIS A 68 5.71 -19.40 -0.99
C HIS A 68 6.55 -19.25 -2.25
N GLN A 69 7.75 -18.71 -2.08
CA GLN A 69 8.82 -18.83 -3.08
C GLN A 69 10.20 -18.79 -2.43
N ARG A 70 11.17 -19.38 -3.11
CA ARG A 70 12.59 -19.22 -2.81
C ARG A 70 13.28 -18.55 -3.98
N SER A 71 13.89 -17.40 -3.76
CA SER A 71 14.43 -16.57 -4.84
C SER A 71 15.58 -15.68 -4.36
N MET A 72 16.42 -15.24 -5.33
CA MET A 72 17.47 -14.25 -5.10
C MET A 72 16.85 -12.84 -5.01
N LEU A 73 16.62 -12.34 -3.79
CA LEU A 73 15.96 -11.07 -3.50
C LEU A 73 16.86 -10.16 -2.68
N LYS A 74 16.59 -8.86 -2.70
CA LYS A 74 17.24 -7.92 -1.79
C LYS A 74 16.62 -8.05 -0.41
N TYR A 75 17.46 -8.32 0.57
CA TYR A 75 17.09 -8.50 1.96
C TYR A 75 18.10 -7.81 2.87
N ALA A 76 17.58 -7.22 3.95
CA ALA A 76 18.35 -6.72 5.08
C ALA A 76 17.62 -7.03 6.38
N LYS A 77 18.36 -7.07 7.48
CA LYS A 77 17.82 -7.25 8.82
C LYS A 77 18.64 -6.43 9.80
N ASP A 78 17.96 -5.76 10.73
CA ASP A 78 18.55 -5.17 11.92
C ASP A 78 17.96 -5.77 13.20
N GLU A 79 18.10 -5.10 14.33
CA GLU A 79 17.58 -5.56 15.63
C GLU A 79 16.04 -5.53 15.69
N HIS A 80 15.40 -4.68 14.90
CA HIS A 80 13.95 -4.42 14.97
C HIS A 80 13.19 -4.94 13.79
N PHE A 81 13.78 -4.90 12.58
CA PHE A 81 13.09 -5.17 11.33
C PHE A 81 13.84 -6.09 10.39
N GLN A 82 13.07 -6.79 9.59
CA GLN A 82 13.48 -7.44 8.37
C GLN A 82 12.93 -6.64 7.18
N PHE A 83 13.75 -6.40 6.18
CA PHE A 83 13.38 -5.73 4.94
C PHE A 83 13.51 -6.69 3.76
N LEU A 84 12.51 -6.72 2.91
CA LEU A 84 12.49 -7.51 1.67
C LEU A 84 12.07 -6.62 0.50
N GLU A 85 12.76 -6.75 -0.63
CA GLU A 85 12.36 -6.12 -1.90
C GLU A 85 12.11 -7.19 -2.95
N ILE A 86 10.85 -7.26 -3.46
CA ILE A 86 10.40 -8.16 -4.51
C ILE A 86 10.13 -7.34 -5.77
N PRO A 87 10.87 -7.55 -6.86
CA PRO A 87 10.68 -6.80 -8.09
C PRO A 87 9.44 -7.26 -8.85
N TYR A 88 8.77 -6.32 -9.49
CA TYR A 88 7.78 -6.60 -10.53
C TYR A 88 8.44 -6.77 -11.90
N LEU A 89 7.69 -7.32 -12.85
CA LEU A 89 8.13 -7.51 -14.23
C LEU A 89 8.59 -6.19 -14.84
N GLY A 90 9.76 -6.18 -15.48
CA GLY A 90 10.42 -4.98 -16.00
C GLY A 90 11.29 -4.25 -14.98
N GLU A 91 11.21 -4.63 -13.70
CA GLU A 91 12.06 -4.13 -12.59
C GLU A 91 12.01 -2.62 -12.28
N ASP A 92 11.18 -1.84 -12.97
CA ASP A 92 10.97 -0.43 -12.65
C ASP A 92 10.18 -0.24 -11.35
N TYR A 93 9.39 -1.23 -10.97
CA TYR A 93 8.60 -1.23 -9.74
C TYR A 93 9.01 -2.38 -8.83
N CYS A 94 8.85 -2.20 -7.53
CA CYS A 94 9.03 -3.25 -6.54
C CYS A 94 8.02 -3.12 -5.40
N LEU A 95 7.72 -4.27 -4.78
CA LEU A 95 7.15 -4.33 -3.46
C LEU A 95 8.31 -4.30 -2.46
N GLN A 96 8.26 -3.42 -1.49
CA GLN A 96 9.11 -3.44 -0.31
C GLN A 96 8.25 -3.83 0.89
N ALA A 97 8.67 -4.83 1.64
CA ALA A 97 8.01 -5.27 2.86
C ALA A 97 8.93 -5.01 4.06
N LEU A 98 8.36 -4.47 5.13
CA LEU A 98 9.03 -4.23 6.40
C LEU A 98 8.32 -5.03 7.48
N LEU A 99 8.95 -6.08 7.95
CA LEU A 99 8.45 -7.02 8.93
C LEU A 99 9.18 -6.80 10.26
N PRO A 100 8.49 -6.52 11.38
CA PRO A 100 9.17 -6.46 12.67
C PRO A 100 9.76 -7.83 13.05
N VAL A 101 10.83 -7.84 13.82
CA VAL A 101 11.44 -9.10 14.29
C VAL A 101 10.55 -9.79 15.33
N GLU A 102 9.82 -8.98 16.09
CA GLU A 102 8.87 -9.44 17.11
C GLU A 102 7.44 -9.09 16.69
N VAL A 103 6.47 -9.85 17.18
CA VAL A 103 5.04 -9.55 16.94
C VAL A 103 4.66 -8.31 17.71
N LEU A 104 4.44 -7.20 17.00
CA LEU A 104 4.10 -5.90 17.60
C LEU A 104 2.64 -5.52 17.33
N PRO A 105 1.97 -4.81 18.25
CA PRO A 105 0.76 -4.09 17.95
C PRO A 105 1.00 -3.06 16.84
N ILE A 106 -0.01 -2.84 15.96
CA ILE A 106 0.16 -1.97 14.80
C ILE A 106 0.58 -0.54 15.16
N GLN A 107 0.12 0.02 16.27
CA GLN A 107 0.49 1.36 16.73
C GLN A 107 1.98 1.44 17.06
N GLU A 108 2.52 0.40 17.67
CA GLU A 108 3.94 0.32 18.03
C GLU A 108 4.78 0.11 16.76
N LEU A 109 4.37 -0.79 15.87
CA LEU A 109 4.98 -0.98 14.56
C LEU A 109 5.08 0.34 13.79
N LEU A 110 3.98 1.10 13.69
CA LEU A 110 3.96 2.39 12.99
C LEU A 110 4.84 3.45 13.66
N SER A 111 5.00 3.42 14.98
CA SER A 111 5.87 4.36 15.70
C SER A 111 7.36 4.09 15.50
N GLN A 112 7.73 2.82 15.35
CA GLN A 112 9.13 2.39 15.16
C GLN A 112 9.55 2.42 13.68
N ALA A 113 8.62 2.19 12.74
CA ALA A 113 8.89 2.15 11.29
C ALA A 113 9.04 3.56 10.71
N THR A 114 10.11 4.24 11.07
CA THR A 114 10.40 5.59 10.57
C THR A 114 10.89 5.58 9.12
N PRO A 115 10.76 6.69 8.35
CA PRO A 115 11.33 6.80 7.02
C PRO A 115 12.85 6.55 6.98
N ASP A 116 13.56 6.93 8.04
CA ASP A 116 15.00 6.70 8.16
C ASP A 116 15.32 5.20 8.35
N ALA A 117 14.55 4.48 9.17
CA ALA A 117 14.71 3.04 9.35
C ALA A 117 14.52 2.30 8.02
N LEU A 118 13.43 2.61 7.28
CA LEU A 118 13.17 2.04 5.97
C LEU A 118 14.29 2.36 4.97
N SER A 119 14.72 3.62 4.90
CA SER A 119 15.79 4.06 4.00
C SER A 119 17.13 3.40 4.32
N ASN A 120 17.46 3.24 5.60
CA ASN A 120 18.69 2.58 6.04
C ASN A 120 18.70 1.10 5.66
N LEU A 121 17.62 0.36 5.95
CA LEU A 121 17.51 -1.05 5.58
C LEU A 121 17.51 -1.26 4.07
N SER A 122 16.81 -0.42 3.32
CA SER A 122 16.79 -0.48 1.86
C SER A 122 18.18 -0.29 1.25
N ARG A 123 19.02 0.61 1.84
CA ARG A 123 20.42 0.80 1.40
C ARG A 123 21.34 -0.34 1.78
N GLN A 124 21.11 -0.99 2.91
CA GLN A 124 21.89 -2.13 3.40
C GLN A 124 21.47 -3.44 2.72
N ALA A 125 20.31 -3.48 2.08
CA ALA A 125 19.77 -4.68 1.48
C ALA A 125 20.67 -5.22 0.37
N VAL A 126 21.12 -6.46 0.56
CA VAL A 126 21.95 -7.19 -0.39
C VAL A 126 21.15 -8.32 -1.03
N ARG A 127 21.53 -8.66 -2.27
CA ARG A 127 20.89 -9.76 -3.00
C ARG A 127 21.39 -11.10 -2.46
N GLN A 128 20.47 -11.90 -1.94
CA GLN A 128 20.75 -13.21 -1.39
C GLN A 128 19.54 -14.13 -1.56
N GLU A 129 19.74 -15.43 -1.35
CA GLU A 129 18.66 -16.40 -1.40
C GLU A 129 17.74 -16.23 -0.20
N VAL A 130 16.45 -15.94 -0.45
CA VAL A 130 15.43 -15.73 0.58
C VAL A 130 14.30 -16.73 0.41
N ASP A 131 13.94 -17.38 1.51
CA ASP A 131 12.77 -18.24 1.65
C ASP A 131 11.60 -17.33 2.13
N VAL A 132 10.64 -17.09 1.23
CA VAL A 132 9.59 -16.09 1.45
C VAL A 132 8.26 -16.76 1.68
N LEU A 133 7.61 -16.41 2.81
CA LEU A 133 6.18 -16.60 3.01
C LEU A 133 5.52 -15.23 3.08
N LEU A 134 4.56 -14.95 2.18
CA LEU A 134 3.87 -13.67 2.09
C LEU A 134 2.37 -13.90 1.91
N PRO A 135 1.48 -13.26 2.69
CA PRO A 135 0.05 -13.48 2.55
C PRO A 135 -0.48 -12.94 1.22
N THR A 136 -1.47 -13.64 0.66
CA THR A 136 -2.35 -13.07 -0.34
C THR A 136 -3.32 -12.12 0.36
N PHE A 137 -3.64 -10.98 -0.24
CA PHE A 137 -4.61 -10.05 0.33
C PHE A 137 -5.26 -9.15 -0.74
N GLU A 138 -6.43 -8.63 -0.41
CA GLU A 138 -7.11 -7.59 -1.17
C GLU A 138 -7.48 -6.44 -0.23
N LEU A 139 -7.04 -5.22 -0.56
CA LEU A 139 -7.32 -4.02 0.22
C LEU A 139 -8.13 -3.02 -0.59
N ARG A 140 -9.15 -2.47 0.06
CA ARG A 140 -9.93 -1.33 -0.46
C ARG A 140 -10.01 -0.27 0.61
N THR A 141 -9.59 0.92 0.25
CA THR A 141 -9.51 2.02 1.20
C THR A 141 -10.09 3.27 0.59
N ARG A 142 -10.95 3.98 1.35
CA ARG A 142 -11.38 5.34 1.06
C ARG A 142 -10.87 6.27 2.15
N VAL A 143 -10.06 7.25 1.77
CA VAL A 143 -9.46 8.21 2.70
C VAL A 143 -9.97 9.61 2.38
N GLY A 144 -10.53 10.30 3.40
CA GLY A 144 -10.84 11.72 3.34
C GLY A 144 -9.57 12.56 3.47
N LEU A 145 -9.22 13.34 2.46
CA LEU A 145 -7.96 14.07 2.42
C LEU A 145 -8.03 15.46 3.05
N LYS A 146 -9.23 16.00 3.35
CA LYS A 146 -9.42 17.36 3.89
C LYS A 146 -8.59 17.60 5.14
N GLY A 147 -8.70 16.73 6.14
CA GLY A 147 -7.96 16.88 7.40
C GLY A 147 -6.45 16.75 7.24
N LEU A 148 -5.99 15.83 6.38
CA LEU A 148 -4.58 15.63 6.09
C LEU A 148 -3.98 16.85 5.39
N LEU A 149 -4.63 17.31 4.32
CA LEU A 149 -4.18 18.48 3.55
C LEU A 149 -4.23 19.77 4.37
N GLY A 150 -5.20 19.89 5.29
CA GLY A 150 -5.24 21.00 6.25
C GLY A 150 -3.97 21.03 7.11
N ARG A 151 -3.57 19.90 7.69
CA ARG A 151 -2.31 19.80 8.47
C ARG A 151 -1.06 20.08 7.63
N LEU A 152 -1.11 19.87 6.32
CA LEU A 152 -0.03 20.17 5.39
C LEU A 152 -0.06 21.62 4.87
N GLY A 153 -0.94 22.48 5.41
CA GLY A 153 -1.00 23.90 5.08
C GLY A 153 -1.98 24.27 3.96
N ALA A 154 -2.75 23.31 3.43
CA ALA A 154 -3.74 23.56 2.37
C ALA A 154 -5.17 23.84 2.93
N GLU A 155 -5.27 24.38 4.15
CA GLU A 155 -6.55 24.59 4.85
C GLU A 155 -7.45 25.60 4.12
N SER A 156 -6.85 26.64 3.50
CA SER A 156 -7.60 27.71 2.85
C SER A 156 -8.48 27.25 1.67
N VAL A 157 -8.09 26.16 0.97
CA VAL A 157 -8.88 25.66 -0.19
C VAL A 157 -10.22 25.06 0.25
N PHE A 158 -10.33 24.66 1.51
CA PHE A 158 -11.54 24.08 2.11
C PHE A 158 -12.41 25.10 2.85
N ASP A 159 -11.99 26.35 2.92
CA ASP A 159 -12.72 27.44 3.59
C ASP A 159 -13.46 28.26 2.54
N SER A 160 -14.80 28.31 2.62
CA SER A 160 -15.66 29.02 1.68
C SER A 160 -15.36 30.54 1.58
N ARG A 161 -14.75 31.11 2.65
CA ARG A 161 -14.40 32.55 2.71
C ARG A 161 -12.99 32.85 2.21
N ARG A 162 -12.09 31.85 2.23
CA ARG A 162 -10.66 32.01 1.94
C ARG A 162 -10.23 31.36 0.64
N ALA A 163 -11.03 30.43 0.08
CA ALA A 163 -10.69 29.70 -1.13
C ALA A 163 -10.62 30.64 -2.34
N GLU A 164 -9.55 30.49 -3.13
CA GLU A 164 -9.32 31.25 -4.38
C GLU A 164 -9.30 30.31 -5.59
N LEU A 165 -10.33 29.46 -5.71
CA LEU A 165 -10.45 28.46 -6.78
C LEU A 165 -11.18 28.99 -8.03
N GLY A 166 -11.49 30.27 -8.10
CA GLY A 166 -12.22 30.88 -9.22
C GLY A 166 -11.57 30.69 -10.59
N ARG A 167 -10.25 30.48 -10.65
CA ARG A 167 -9.54 30.18 -11.90
C ARG A 167 -9.77 28.76 -12.44
N MET A 168 -10.29 27.86 -11.61
CA MET A 168 -10.58 26.47 -12.01
C MET A 168 -11.93 26.32 -12.70
N ILE A 169 -12.77 27.36 -12.63
CA ILE A 169 -14.10 27.38 -13.21
C ILE A 169 -14.27 28.65 -14.06
N HIS A 170 -15.09 28.55 -15.11
CA HIS A 170 -15.55 29.74 -15.83
C HIS A 170 -16.65 30.42 -14.99
N ALA A 171 -16.24 31.07 -13.89
CA ALA A 171 -17.19 31.80 -13.06
C ALA A 171 -17.66 33.08 -13.79
N ARG A 172 -18.96 33.36 -13.68
CA ARG A 172 -19.49 34.70 -14.00
C ARG A 172 -18.95 35.70 -12.97
N PRO A 173 -18.84 36.98 -13.30
CA PRO A 173 -18.32 38.01 -12.37
C PRO A 173 -19.05 38.03 -11.01
N ASP A 174 -20.33 37.65 -10.99
CA ASP A 174 -21.18 37.59 -9.79
C ASP A 174 -21.30 36.19 -9.18
N ALA A 175 -20.48 35.24 -9.60
CA ALA A 175 -20.55 33.91 -9.06
C ALA A 175 -19.97 33.88 -7.64
N GLU A 176 -20.71 33.21 -6.75
CA GLU A 176 -20.26 32.91 -5.39
C GLU A 176 -18.88 32.23 -5.41
N ARG A 177 -18.09 32.44 -4.36
CA ARG A 177 -16.78 31.85 -4.22
C ARG A 177 -16.91 30.32 -4.22
N VAL A 178 -16.04 29.66 -4.98
CA VAL A 178 -15.98 28.20 -5.03
C VAL A 178 -14.86 27.73 -4.13
N TYR A 179 -15.16 26.74 -3.31
CA TYR A 179 -14.23 26.11 -2.39
C TYR A 179 -14.25 24.57 -2.56
N MET A 180 -13.24 23.88 -2.02
CA MET A 180 -13.20 22.43 -2.01
C MET A 180 -14.07 21.91 -0.86
N GLY A 181 -15.26 21.41 -1.17
CA GLY A 181 -16.19 20.85 -0.17
C GLY A 181 -15.70 19.52 0.38
N SER A 182 -15.26 18.64 -0.51
CA SER A 182 -14.76 17.31 -0.15
C SER A 182 -13.62 16.86 -1.05
N MET A 183 -12.71 16.03 -0.50
CA MET A 183 -11.63 15.41 -1.24
C MET A 183 -11.37 14.01 -0.71
N TRP A 184 -11.43 13.03 -1.60
CA TRP A 184 -11.31 11.61 -1.28
C TRP A 184 -10.27 10.94 -2.16
N GLN A 185 -9.61 9.96 -1.59
CA GLN A 185 -8.79 9.02 -2.34
C GLN A 185 -9.30 7.62 -2.13
N ASP A 186 -9.67 6.96 -3.22
CA ASP A 186 -9.98 5.54 -3.23
C ASP A 186 -8.76 4.78 -3.74
N ALA A 187 -8.28 3.82 -2.95
CA ALA A 187 -7.19 2.94 -3.33
C ALA A 187 -7.67 1.49 -3.33
N TRP A 188 -7.24 0.74 -4.33
CA TRP A 188 -7.47 -0.69 -4.40
C TRP A 188 -6.18 -1.40 -4.80
N ILE A 189 -5.84 -2.43 -4.07
CA ILE A 189 -4.71 -3.30 -4.33
C ILE A 189 -5.10 -4.74 -4.03
N ARG A 190 -4.70 -5.66 -4.88
CA ARG A 190 -4.77 -7.10 -4.65
C ARG A 190 -3.42 -7.71 -4.94
N LEU A 191 -2.94 -8.50 -4.03
CA LEU A 191 -1.68 -9.20 -4.10
C LEU A 191 -1.93 -10.71 -4.10
N ASP A 192 -1.41 -11.40 -5.12
CA ASP A 192 -1.50 -12.85 -5.27
C ASP A 192 -0.19 -13.43 -5.85
N GLU A 193 -0.18 -14.73 -6.15
CA GLU A 193 1.00 -15.46 -6.60
C GLU A 193 1.61 -14.94 -7.91
N LYS A 194 0.80 -14.33 -8.76
CA LYS A 194 1.23 -13.81 -10.07
C LYS A 194 1.77 -12.40 -9.99
N GLY A 195 1.32 -11.63 -8.99
CA GLY A 195 1.68 -10.24 -8.85
C GLY A 195 0.62 -9.43 -8.12
N THR A 196 0.56 -8.17 -8.49
CA THR A 196 -0.53 -7.30 -8.09
C THR A 196 -1.54 -7.29 -9.24
N GLU A 197 -2.67 -7.96 -9.06
CA GLU A 197 -3.72 -8.25 -10.05
C GLU A 197 -3.23 -8.83 -11.39
N ALA A 198 -2.87 -10.11 -11.40
CA ALA A 198 -2.39 -10.81 -12.58
C ALA A 198 -3.52 -11.39 -13.46
N ALA A 199 -3.34 -11.28 -14.78
CA ALA A 199 -3.97 -12.12 -15.79
C ALA A 199 -2.87 -13.05 -16.34
N ALA A 200 -3.17 -14.33 -16.45
CA ALA A 200 -2.23 -15.41 -16.74
C ALA A 200 -1.21 -15.13 -17.86
N ALA A 201 0.07 -15.21 -17.53
CA ALA A 201 1.14 -15.47 -18.48
C ALA A 201 2.15 -16.39 -17.78
N THR A 202 2.23 -17.63 -18.25
CA THR A 202 3.18 -18.63 -17.75
C THR A 202 4.51 -18.39 -18.44
N THR A 203 5.50 -17.88 -17.74
CA THR A 203 6.88 -17.84 -18.25
C THR A 203 7.72 -18.82 -17.45
N SER A 204 8.04 -19.97 -18.06
CA SER A 204 8.98 -20.93 -17.50
C SER A 204 10.39 -20.39 -17.67
N ILE A 205 11.08 -20.07 -16.59
CA ILE A 205 12.51 -19.75 -16.62
C ILE A 205 13.30 -21.02 -16.34
N SER A 206 14.00 -21.51 -17.36
CA SER A 206 14.97 -22.63 -17.23
C SER A 206 16.27 -22.09 -16.64
N PHE A 207 16.67 -22.64 -15.51
CA PHE A 207 18.00 -22.37 -14.94
C PHE A 207 19.07 -23.20 -15.65
N PRO A 208 20.23 -22.63 -16.05
CA PRO A 208 21.36 -23.42 -16.51
C PRO A 208 21.97 -24.15 -15.31
N LEU A 209 22.08 -25.47 -15.42
CA LEU A 209 22.90 -26.28 -14.52
C LEU A 209 24.39 -25.94 -14.74
N GLY A 210 24.93 -25.09 -13.88
CA GLY A 210 26.35 -24.85 -13.78
C GLY A 210 26.82 -25.20 -12.37
N CYS A 211 27.52 -26.34 -12.22
CA CYS A 211 28.16 -26.70 -10.96
C CYS A 211 29.33 -25.76 -10.68
N SER A 212 29.21 -24.89 -9.73
CA SER A 212 30.30 -24.38 -8.90
C SER A 212 29.95 -24.67 -7.46
N ALA A 213 30.86 -25.28 -6.73
CA ALA A 213 30.76 -25.56 -5.30
C ALA A 213 30.92 -24.21 -4.56
N GLU A 214 29.89 -23.37 -4.62
CA GLU A 214 29.74 -22.25 -3.70
C GLU A 214 29.16 -22.80 -2.39
N SER A 215 29.70 -22.33 -1.27
CA SER A 215 29.23 -22.66 0.07
C SER A 215 27.72 -22.63 0.11
N ILE A 216 27.08 -23.73 0.47
CA ILE A 216 25.63 -23.85 0.65
C ILE A 216 25.28 -22.96 1.87
N SER A 217 25.09 -21.68 1.62
CA SER A 217 24.50 -20.78 2.59
C SER A 217 23.02 -21.13 2.66
N MET A 218 22.53 -21.46 3.85
CA MET A 218 21.09 -21.68 4.01
C MET A 218 20.35 -20.37 3.69
N PRO A 219 19.22 -20.45 2.94
CA PRO A 219 18.45 -19.27 2.62
C PRO A 219 17.99 -18.57 3.89
N VAL A 220 17.96 -17.25 3.88
CA VAL A 220 17.36 -16.48 4.98
C VAL A 220 15.85 -16.54 4.90
N SER A 221 15.18 -16.64 6.03
CA SER A 221 13.73 -16.70 6.09
C SER A 221 13.14 -15.30 6.22
N PHE A 222 12.15 -15.00 5.38
CA PHE A 222 11.26 -13.84 5.49
C PHE A 222 9.82 -14.35 5.51
N HIS A 223 9.29 -14.60 6.72
CA HIS A 223 7.96 -15.15 6.92
C HIS A 223 7.03 -14.06 7.46
N ALA A 224 6.22 -13.45 6.59
CA ALA A 224 5.24 -12.43 6.97
C ALA A 224 3.98 -13.08 7.54
N ASP A 225 4.12 -13.69 8.69
CA ASP A 225 3.10 -14.40 9.47
C ASP A 225 2.54 -13.57 10.65
N HIS A 226 2.83 -12.27 10.67
CA HIS A 226 2.34 -11.30 11.65
C HIS A 226 2.29 -9.89 11.04
N PRO A 227 1.78 -8.86 11.74
CA PRO A 227 1.60 -7.52 11.18
C PRO A 227 2.87 -6.94 10.58
N PHE A 228 2.75 -6.45 9.34
CA PHE A 228 3.86 -5.88 8.59
C PHE A 228 3.42 -4.67 7.75
N LEU A 229 4.39 -3.86 7.34
CA LEU A 229 4.18 -2.76 6.40
C LEU A 229 4.59 -3.18 4.99
N PHE A 230 3.90 -2.65 4.00
CA PHE A 230 4.30 -2.80 2.60
C PHE A 230 4.25 -1.47 1.86
N PHE A 231 5.11 -1.38 0.85
CA PHE A 231 5.23 -0.21 0.00
C PHE A 231 5.36 -0.66 -1.46
N ILE A 232 4.70 0.04 -2.38
CA ILE A 232 4.99 -0.10 -3.81
C ILE A 232 5.77 1.13 -4.24
N VAL A 233 6.97 0.89 -4.77
CA VAL A 233 7.93 1.93 -5.09
C VAL A 233 8.30 1.87 -6.57
N HIS A 234 8.34 3.03 -7.22
CA HIS A 234 8.95 3.20 -8.53
C HIS A 234 10.45 3.41 -8.34
N ARG A 235 11.26 2.40 -8.67
CA ARG A 235 12.70 2.35 -8.35
C ARG A 235 13.52 3.48 -9.00
N PRO A 236 13.30 3.84 -10.30
CA PRO A 236 14.08 4.90 -10.93
C PRO A 236 13.90 6.28 -10.27
N SER A 237 12.68 6.63 -9.87
CA SER A 237 12.41 7.93 -9.23
C SER A 237 12.34 7.87 -7.71
N GLN A 238 12.42 6.69 -7.11
CA GLN A 238 12.21 6.44 -5.67
C GLN A 238 10.86 6.96 -5.18
N SER A 239 9.86 7.06 -6.09
CA SER A 239 8.54 7.53 -5.74
C SER A 239 7.72 6.42 -5.08
N LEU A 240 7.14 6.74 -3.94
CA LEU A 240 6.20 5.88 -3.24
C LEU A 240 4.82 5.98 -3.91
N LEU A 241 4.29 4.87 -4.42
CA LEU A 241 2.98 4.80 -5.05
C LEU A 241 1.89 4.34 -4.07
N PHE A 242 2.19 3.32 -3.27
CA PHE A 242 1.33 2.78 -2.24
C PHE A 242 2.12 2.58 -0.95
N ALA A 243 1.46 2.83 0.16
CA ALA A 243 1.90 2.46 1.48
C ALA A 243 0.71 1.87 2.24
N GLY A 244 0.92 0.78 2.94
CA GLY A 244 -0.11 0.12 3.71
C GLY A 244 0.47 -0.82 4.75
N TRP A 245 -0.44 -1.40 5.54
CA TRP A 245 -0.11 -2.42 6.52
C TRP A 245 -1.12 -3.54 6.49
N ILE A 246 -0.68 -4.71 6.88
CA ILE A 246 -1.50 -5.90 7.02
C ILE A 246 -1.49 -6.29 8.50
N THR A 247 -2.64 -6.35 9.12
CA THR A 247 -2.83 -6.84 10.49
C THR A 247 -3.63 -8.14 10.50
N ASP A 248 -4.46 -8.35 9.48
CA ASP A 248 -5.25 -9.56 9.28
C ASP A 248 -5.54 -9.69 7.78
N PRO A 249 -4.87 -10.61 7.07
CA PRO A 249 -5.03 -10.76 5.62
C PRO A 249 -6.44 -11.21 5.20
N GLU A 250 -7.18 -11.91 6.06
CA GLU A 250 -8.52 -12.41 5.73
C GLU A 250 -9.61 -11.34 5.87
N GLN A 251 -9.43 -10.40 6.78
CA GLN A 251 -10.42 -9.32 6.97
C GLN A 251 -10.28 -8.17 5.98
N GLY A 252 -9.22 -8.17 5.17
CA GLY A 252 -8.87 -7.04 4.31
C GLY A 252 -8.63 -5.80 5.16
N ALA A 253 -7.41 -5.26 5.22
CA ALA A 253 -7.10 -4.11 6.07
C ALA A 253 -8.03 -2.94 5.73
N GLY A 254 -8.99 -2.69 6.59
CA GLY A 254 -9.67 -1.40 6.64
C GLY A 254 -8.70 -0.41 7.29
N PRO A 255 -8.50 0.80 6.76
CA PRO A 255 -7.93 1.85 7.56
C PRO A 255 -8.88 2.08 8.72
N GLY A 256 -8.38 1.93 9.92
CA GLY A 256 -9.11 2.39 11.09
C GLY A 256 -9.52 3.83 10.83
N THR A 257 -10.79 4.05 10.59
CA THR A 257 -11.38 5.38 10.67
C THR A 257 -11.06 5.86 12.09
N PRO A 258 -10.32 6.95 12.28
CA PRO A 258 -10.33 7.60 13.57
C PRO A 258 -11.78 7.99 13.82
N SER A 259 -12.38 7.42 14.86
CA SER A 259 -13.68 7.87 15.37
C SER A 259 -13.62 9.36 15.64
N PRO A 260 -14.75 10.06 15.48
CA PRO A 260 -14.87 11.51 15.49
C PRO A 260 -14.37 12.16 16.78
#